data_9266461dcbe26dcb5ada8436f274d979
#
_entry.id   9266461dcbe26dcb5ada8436f274d979
#
_cell.length_a   1.000
_cell.length_b   1.000
_cell.length_c   1.000
_cell.angle_alpha   90.00
_cell.angle_beta   90.00
_cell.angle_gamma   90.00
#
_symmetry.space_group_name_H-M   'P 1'
#
loop_
_entity.id
_entity.type
_entity.pdbx_description
1 polymer ?
#
loop_
_entity_poly.entity_id
_entity_poly.type
_entity_poly.pdbx_seq_one_letter_code
_entity_poly.pdbx_strand_id
1 'polypeptide(L)' 'MRILLNGEGHELPESATLTDLLSSLELQDRRFAVEINEELVPRSQHATQRLQADDRVEIVQAIGGG' A
#
# COMPACT_ATOMS: atom_id res chain seq x y z
N MET A 1 -13.40 -5.64 0.34
CA MET A 1 -12.84 -5.79 1.70
C MET A 1 -12.33 -4.46 2.20
N ARG A 2 -12.19 -4.36 3.50
CA ARG A 2 -11.76 -3.10 4.11
C ARG A 2 -10.39 -3.26 4.74
N ILE A 3 -9.54 -2.28 4.48
CA ILE A 3 -8.22 -2.19 5.13
C ILE A 3 -8.13 -0.84 5.83
N LEU A 4 -7.06 -0.65 6.59
CA LEU A 4 -6.72 0.66 7.15
C LEU A 4 -5.56 1.21 6.34
N LEU A 5 -5.77 2.35 5.69
CA LEU A 5 -4.75 3.01 4.91
C LEU A 5 -4.33 4.27 5.64
N ASN A 6 -3.12 4.26 6.17
CA ASN A 6 -2.62 5.38 6.99
C ASN A 6 -3.62 5.74 8.08
N GLY A 7 -4.19 4.71 8.71
CA GLY A 7 -5.10 4.88 9.83
C GLY A 7 -6.55 5.12 9.46
N GLU A 8 -6.88 5.18 8.17
CA GLU A 8 -8.26 5.42 7.73
C GLU A 8 -8.81 4.22 6.98
N GLY A 9 -10.11 3.98 7.13
CA GLY A 9 -10.75 2.88 6.42
C GLY A 9 -10.74 3.10 4.92
N HIS A 10 -10.44 2.06 4.19
CA HIS A 10 -10.35 2.12 2.73
C HIS A 10 -10.86 0.83 2.15
N GLU A 11 -11.76 0.92 1.17
CA GLU A 11 -12.37 -0.25 0.55
C GLU A 11 -11.60 -0.68 -0.68
N LEU A 12 -11.42 -1.98 -0.82
CA LEU A 12 -10.74 -2.55 -1.97
C LEU A 12 -11.50 -3.80 -2.43
N PRO A 13 -11.37 -4.16 -3.71
CA PRO A 13 -11.90 -5.44 -4.16
C PRO A 13 -11.21 -6.60 -3.45
N GLU A 14 -11.91 -7.73 -3.37
CA GLU A 14 -11.29 -8.94 -2.85
C GLU A 14 -10.09 -9.30 -3.72
N SER A 15 -9.05 -9.80 -3.11
CA SER A 15 -7.84 -10.24 -3.80
C SER A 15 -7.02 -9.11 -4.41
N ALA A 16 -7.29 -7.86 -4.03
CA ALA A 16 -6.48 -6.75 -4.52
C ALA A 16 -5.04 -6.92 -4.05
N THR A 17 -4.10 -6.56 -4.92
CA THR A 17 -2.69 -6.54 -4.57
C THR A 17 -2.29 -5.14 -4.11
N LEU A 18 -1.09 -5.04 -3.55
CA LEU A 18 -0.57 -3.74 -3.17
C LEU A 18 -0.43 -2.84 -4.40
N THR A 19 -0.02 -3.39 -5.55
CA THR A 19 0.05 -2.61 -6.78
C THR A 19 -1.32 -2.06 -7.16
N ASP A 20 -2.38 -2.85 -6.99
CA ASP A 20 -3.73 -2.36 -7.29
C ASP A 20 -4.08 -1.14 -6.42
N LEU A 21 -3.74 -1.21 -5.14
CA LEU A 21 -3.99 -0.08 -4.25
C LEU A 21 -3.19 1.14 -4.68
N LEU A 22 -1.92 0.96 -4.95
CA LEU A 22 -1.05 2.08 -5.33
C LEU A 22 -1.51 2.72 -6.63
N SER A 23 -1.99 1.91 -7.58
CA SER A 23 -2.51 2.44 -8.83
C SER A 23 -3.75 3.31 -8.58
N SER A 24 -4.63 2.87 -7.70
CA SER A 24 -5.85 3.62 -7.42
C SER A 24 -5.53 4.95 -6.75
N LEU A 25 -4.39 5.05 -6.09
CA LEU A 25 -3.94 6.28 -5.43
C LEU A 25 -3.04 7.13 -6.32
N GLU A 26 -2.77 6.65 -7.54
CA GLU A 26 -1.94 7.35 -8.50
C GLU A 26 -0.52 7.60 -8.00
N LEU A 27 0.03 6.58 -7.34
CA LEU A 27 1.36 6.69 -6.74
C LEU A 27 2.45 5.95 -7.51
N GLN A 28 2.15 5.43 -8.71
CA GLN A 28 3.09 4.58 -9.42
C GLN A 28 4.45 5.22 -9.67
N ASP A 29 4.46 6.52 -9.94
CA ASP A 29 5.68 7.22 -10.28
C ASP A 29 6.28 8.00 -9.12
N ARG A 30 5.82 7.73 -7.91
CA ARG A 30 6.28 8.45 -6.73
C ARG A 30 7.25 7.61 -5.94
N ARG A 31 8.09 8.29 -5.18
CA ARG A 31 8.97 7.61 -4.24
C ARG A 31 8.25 7.44 -2.92
N PHE A 32 8.16 6.21 -2.46
CA PHE A 32 7.48 5.94 -1.20
C PHE A 32 7.94 4.60 -0.66
N ALA A 33 7.67 4.38 0.60
CA ALA A 33 7.86 3.09 1.25
C ALA A 33 6.51 2.61 1.74
N VAL A 34 6.29 1.30 1.71
CA VAL A 34 5.03 0.71 2.13
C VAL A 34 5.30 -0.31 3.22
N GLU A 35 4.50 -0.23 4.28
CA GLU A 35 4.49 -1.23 5.34
C GLU A 35 3.10 -1.83 5.43
N ILE A 36 3.05 -3.14 5.64
CA ILE A 36 1.80 -3.82 5.92
C ILE A 36 1.96 -4.48 7.28
N ASN A 37 1.09 -4.08 8.22
CA ASN A 37 1.15 -4.59 9.60
C ASN A 37 2.54 -4.43 10.19
N GLU A 38 3.13 -3.26 9.94
CA GLU A 38 4.44 -2.85 10.48
C GLU A 38 5.63 -3.57 9.85
N GLU A 39 5.41 -4.26 8.72
CA GLU A 39 6.50 -4.90 8.00
C GLU A 39 6.70 -4.22 6.66
N LEU A 40 7.94 -3.85 6.36
CA LEU A 40 8.28 -3.21 5.09
C LEU A 40 8.08 -4.20 3.96
N VAL A 41 7.44 -3.74 2.89
CA VAL A 41 7.23 -4.55 1.69
C VAL A 41 8.10 -3.99 0.59
N PRO A 42 9.11 -4.73 0.13
CA PRO A 42 9.97 -4.24 -0.95
C PRO A 42 9.17 -4.00 -2.22
N ARG A 43 9.63 -3.03 -3.01
CA ARG A 43 8.95 -2.70 -4.25
C ARG A 43 8.78 -3.92 -5.17
N SER A 44 9.78 -4.79 -5.19
CA SER A 44 9.73 -5.97 -6.05
C SER A 44 8.59 -6.93 -5.70
N GLN A 45 7.99 -6.78 -4.52
CA GLN A 45 6.91 -7.66 -4.08
C GLN A 45 5.54 -7.01 -4.16
N HIS A 46 5.46 -5.75 -4.58
CA HIS A 46 4.17 -5.05 -4.59
C HIS A 46 3.14 -5.73 -5.49
N ALA A 47 3.56 -6.24 -6.63
CA ALA A 47 2.63 -6.84 -7.60
C ALA A 47 2.10 -8.20 -7.14
N THR A 48 2.81 -8.87 -6.25
CA THR A 48 2.40 -10.19 -5.77
C THR A 48 1.85 -10.16 -4.36
N GLN A 49 2.01 -9.04 -3.64
CA GLN A 49 1.56 -8.95 -2.27
C GLN A 49 0.06 -8.71 -2.25
N ARG A 50 -0.71 -9.72 -1.87
CA ARG A 50 -2.15 -9.60 -1.75
C ARG A 50 -2.52 -9.00 -0.42
N LEU A 51 -3.53 -8.13 -0.43
CA LEU A 51 -4.03 -7.51 0.79
C LEU A 51 -5.18 -8.34 1.35
N GLN A 52 -5.32 -8.30 2.65
CA GLN A 52 -6.37 -9.02 3.35
C GLN A 52 -7.19 -8.03 4.17
N ALA A 53 -8.41 -8.43 4.51
CA ALA A 53 -9.26 -7.60 5.34
C ALA A 53 -8.53 -7.25 6.63
N ASP A 54 -8.69 -6.01 7.05
CA ASP A 54 -8.14 -5.47 8.29
C ASP A 54 -6.63 -5.27 8.27
N ASP A 55 -5.97 -5.48 7.12
CA ASP A 55 -4.54 -5.14 7.02
C ASP A 55 -4.35 -3.66 7.29
N ARG A 56 -3.25 -3.35 7.99
CA ARG A 56 -2.85 -1.97 8.24
C ARG A 56 -1.75 -1.61 7.27
N VAL A 57 -2.09 -0.78 6.30
CA VAL A 57 -1.16 -0.38 5.25
C VAL A 57 -0.73 1.05 5.53
N GLU A 58 0.58 1.27 5.57
CA GLU A 58 1.13 2.61 5.74
C GLU A 58 2.02 2.94 4.56
N ILE A 59 1.76 4.10 3.99
CA ILE A 59 2.53 4.57 2.84
C ILE A 59 3.19 5.89 3.25
N VAL A 60 4.51 5.92 3.18
CA VAL A 60 5.28 7.09 3.54
C VAL A 60 5.99 7.57 2.28
N GLN A 61 5.70 8.78 1.84
CA GLN A 61 6.34 9.35 0.67
C GLN A 61 7.69 9.92 1.06
N ALA A 62 8.67 9.72 0.20
CA ALA A 62 9.97 10.35 0.38
C ALA A 62 9.81 11.86 0.18
N ILE A 63 10.29 12.64 1.13
CA ILE A 63 10.18 14.08 1.10
C ILE A 63 11.57 14.66 0.89
N GLY A 64 11.62 15.69 0.09
CA GLY A 64 12.87 16.34 -0.19
C GLY A 64 13.61 15.62 -1.29
N GLY A 65 14.42 16.33 -1.97
CA GLY A 65 15.14 15.81 -3.09
C GLY A 65 16.35 15.02 -2.64
N GLY A 66 16.14 14.19 -1.71
CA GLY A 66 17.28 13.39 -1.23
C GLY A 66 17.89 12.63 -2.36
#